data_31755afab0b83ee210d9b59dc816d04f
#
_entry.id   31755afab0b83ee210d9b59dc816d04f
#
_cell.length_a   1.000
_cell.length_b   1.000
_cell.length_c   1.000
_cell.angle_alpha   90.00
_cell.angle_beta   90.00
_cell.angle_gamma   90.00
#
_symmetry.space_group_name_H-M   'P 1'
#
loop_
_entity.id
_entity.type
_entity.pdbx_description
1 polymer ?
#
loop_
_entity_poly.entity_id
_entity_poly.type
_entity_poly.pdbx_seq_one_letter_code
_entity_poly.pdbx_strand_id
1 'polypeptide(L)'
;MKRCIKFTIFLLLMASMIFTFASCTKVEVADGEIVAIFQYGDVDITKSMTHEDSETVRKMFNKKNLYSDSPSCGFSENVALIAGGDTYCIACDDCGTLYSVNEDKYFNLSDKENETLRKLLGKYGFTFPCV
;
A
#
# COMPACT_ATOMS: atom_id res chain seq x y z
N MET A 1 34.41 -4.95 -42.18
CA MET A 1 32.95 -4.73 -42.10
C MET A 1 32.22 -5.70 -41.19
N LYS A 2 32.42 -7.00 -41.26
CA LYS A 2 31.67 -7.98 -40.42
C LYS A 2 31.92 -7.85 -38.89
N ARG A 3 33.06 -7.31 -38.46
CA ARG A 3 33.37 -7.12 -37.02
C ARG A 3 32.68 -5.89 -36.43
N CYS A 4 32.55 -4.80 -37.19
CA CYS A 4 31.88 -3.59 -36.74
C CYS A 4 30.37 -3.78 -36.56
N ILE A 5 29.75 -4.56 -37.43
CA ILE A 5 28.29 -4.85 -37.37
C ILE A 5 27.95 -5.66 -36.11
N LYS A 6 28.80 -6.63 -35.74
CA LYS A 6 28.57 -7.43 -34.48
C LYS A 6 28.72 -6.56 -33.23
N PHE A 7 29.64 -5.62 -33.25
CA PHE A 7 29.86 -4.72 -32.10
C PHE A 7 28.69 -3.73 -31.94
N THR A 8 28.17 -3.22 -33.05
CA THR A 8 27.03 -2.29 -33.04
C THR A 8 25.74 -2.99 -32.58
N ILE A 9 25.50 -4.25 -32.99
CA ILE A 9 24.34 -5.05 -32.54
C ILE A 9 24.46 -5.38 -31.03
N PHE A 10 25.66 -5.67 -30.55
CA PHE A 10 25.89 -5.93 -29.12
C PHE A 10 25.65 -4.67 -28.25
N LEU A 11 26.06 -3.50 -28.74
CA LEU A 11 25.85 -2.21 -28.05
C LEU A 11 24.36 -1.82 -28.03
N LEU A 12 23.61 -2.11 -29.11
CA LEU A 12 22.17 -1.87 -29.19
C LEU A 12 21.38 -2.80 -28.26
N LEU A 13 21.81 -4.06 -28.12
CA LEU A 13 21.21 -5.03 -27.19
C LEU A 13 21.48 -4.66 -25.73
N MET A 14 22.66 -4.14 -25.40
CA MET A 14 22.97 -3.65 -24.07
C MET A 14 22.21 -2.37 -23.70
N ALA A 15 21.99 -1.46 -24.66
CA ALA A 15 21.20 -0.26 -24.47
C ALA A 15 19.70 -0.57 -24.23
N SER A 16 19.16 -1.65 -24.84
CA SER A 16 17.76 -2.04 -24.62
C SER A 16 17.48 -2.65 -23.25
N MET A 17 18.52 -3.19 -22.58
CA MET A 17 18.36 -3.76 -21.22
C MET A 17 18.31 -2.70 -20.11
N ILE A 18 18.72 -1.45 -20.38
CA ILE A 18 18.77 -0.39 -19.37
C ILE A 18 17.41 0.31 -19.18
N PHE A 19 16.47 0.14 -20.10
CA PHE A 19 15.17 0.81 -20.03
C PHE A 19 14.06 0.07 -19.27
N THR A 20 14.34 -1.08 -18.65
CA THR A 20 13.29 -1.91 -18.02
C THR A 20 13.13 -1.74 -16.50
N PHE A 21 13.81 -0.79 -15.85
CA PHE A 21 13.78 -0.68 -14.38
C PHE A 21 13.14 0.61 -13.83
N ALA A 22 12.45 1.39 -14.62
CA ALA A 22 11.60 2.46 -14.10
C ALA A 22 10.15 1.98 -13.97
N SER A 23 9.93 0.84 -13.33
CA SER A 23 8.60 0.45 -12.87
C SER A 23 8.25 1.34 -11.68
N CYS A 24 7.47 2.39 -11.94
CA CYS A 24 6.80 3.14 -10.89
C CYS A 24 5.83 2.17 -10.22
N THR A 25 6.23 1.56 -9.11
CA THR A 25 5.40 0.62 -8.36
C THR A 25 4.20 1.37 -7.80
N LYS A 26 3.01 0.91 -8.16
CA LYS A 26 1.75 1.44 -7.66
C LYS A 26 1.08 0.40 -6.78
N VAL A 27 0.25 0.87 -5.85
CA VAL A 27 -0.57 -0.01 -5.03
C VAL A 27 -1.58 -0.74 -5.92
N GLU A 28 -1.64 -2.05 -5.79
CA GLU A 28 -2.64 -2.91 -6.40
C GLU A 28 -3.24 -3.80 -5.32
N VAL A 29 -4.41 -3.42 -4.83
CA VAL A 29 -5.15 -4.22 -3.85
C VAL A 29 -5.91 -5.31 -4.59
N ALA A 30 -5.60 -6.56 -4.30
CA ALA A 30 -6.26 -7.71 -4.91
C ALA A 30 -7.77 -7.73 -4.64
N ASP A 31 -8.51 -8.30 -5.57
CA ASP A 31 -9.94 -8.58 -5.37
C ASP A 31 -10.13 -9.60 -4.24
N GLY A 32 -11.28 -9.51 -3.59
CA GLY A 32 -11.64 -10.42 -2.51
C GLY A 32 -11.91 -9.72 -1.19
N GLU A 33 -11.98 -10.50 -0.15
CA GLU A 33 -12.24 -10.05 1.20
C GLU A 33 -11.09 -9.21 1.76
N ILE A 34 -11.43 -8.13 2.45
CA ILE A 34 -10.48 -7.36 3.26
C ILE A 34 -10.79 -7.61 4.72
N VAL A 35 -9.77 -7.97 5.47
CA VAL A 35 -9.85 -8.20 6.92
C VAL A 35 -9.26 -7.00 7.66
N ALA A 36 -10.05 -6.42 8.55
CA ALA A 36 -9.63 -5.32 9.42
C ALA A 36 -9.09 -5.88 10.74
N ILE A 37 -7.89 -5.45 11.13
CA ILE A 37 -7.22 -5.83 12.37
C ILE A 37 -6.97 -4.58 13.19
N PHE A 38 -7.45 -4.58 14.43
CA PHE A 38 -7.15 -3.54 15.42
C PHE A 38 -6.92 -4.19 16.78
N GLN A 39 -5.65 -4.25 17.17
CA GLN A 39 -5.20 -4.82 18.43
C GLN A 39 -4.42 -3.75 19.18
N TYR A 40 -5.10 -3.02 20.05
CA TYR A 40 -4.51 -1.93 20.80
C TYR A 40 -5.11 -1.86 22.23
N GLY A 41 -4.26 -1.86 23.24
CA GLY A 41 -4.70 -1.94 24.64
C GLY A 41 -5.48 -3.22 24.92
N ASP A 42 -6.68 -3.07 25.44
CA ASP A 42 -7.59 -4.19 25.72
C ASP A 42 -8.54 -4.54 24.54
N VAL A 43 -8.37 -3.86 23.40
CA VAL A 43 -9.19 -4.06 22.20
C VAL A 43 -8.50 -5.03 21.27
N ASP A 44 -9.20 -6.11 20.93
CA ASP A 44 -8.76 -7.11 19.96
C ASP A 44 -9.88 -7.35 18.94
N ILE A 45 -9.71 -6.78 17.77
CA ILE A 45 -10.67 -6.83 16.67
C ILE A 45 -10.01 -7.45 15.46
N THR A 46 -10.64 -8.50 14.94
CA THR A 46 -10.35 -9.09 13.62
C THR A 46 -11.68 -9.31 12.93
N LYS A 47 -11.99 -8.50 11.92
CA LYS A 47 -13.29 -8.53 11.23
C LYS A 47 -13.14 -8.43 9.72
N SER A 48 -13.86 -9.29 9.02
CA SER A 48 -14.04 -9.17 7.59
C SER A 48 -14.90 -7.96 7.26
N MET A 49 -14.44 -7.16 6.29
CA MET A 49 -15.19 -6.03 5.79
C MET A 49 -16.30 -6.49 4.83
N THR A 50 -17.38 -5.72 4.77
CA THR A 50 -18.41 -5.93 3.75
C THR A 50 -17.83 -5.75 2.34
N HIS A 51 -18.50 -6.28 1.34
CA HIS A 51 -18.08 -6.11 -0.06
C HIS A 51 -18.03 -4.62 -0.45
N GLU A 52 -19.03 -3.84 -0.07
CA GLU A 52 -19.10 -2.41 -0.35
C GLU A 52 -17.96 -1.62 0.29
N ASP A 53 -17.66 -1.91 1.56
CA ASP A 53 -16.57 -1.25 2.29
C ASP A 53 -15.20 -1.67 1.72
N SER A 54 -15.03 -2.95 1.34
CA SER A 54 -13.83 -3.44 0.66
C SER A 54 -13.59 -2.74 -0.68
N GLU A 55 -14.63 -2.54 -1.49
CA GLU A 55 -14.54 -1.80 -2.75
C GLU A 55 -14.18 -0.32 -2.52
N THR A 56 -14.68 0.27 -1.46
CA THR A 56 -14.33 1.65 -1.07
C THR A 56 -12.84 1.76 -0.75
N VAL A 57 -12.30 0.82 0.03
CA VAL A 57 -10.87 0.75 0.35
C VAL A 57 -10.04 0.56 -0.92
N ARG A 58 -10.40 -0.38 -1.79
CA ARG A 58 -9.69 -0.61 -3.06
C ARG A 58 -9.61 0.63 -3.91
N LYS A 59 -10.73 1.36 -4.06
CA LYS A 59 -10.75 2.61 -4.83
C LYS A 59 -9.84 3.69 -4.26
N MET A 60 -9.71 3.76 -2.93
CA MET A 60 -8.80 4.71 -2.28
C MET A 60 -7.34 4.32 -2.42
N PHE A 61 -7.01 3.03 -2.34
CA PHE A 61 -5.62 2.55 -2.32
C PHE A 61 -5.04 2.33 -3.71
N ASN A 62 -5.83 1.77 -4.63
CA ASN A 62 -5.35 1.43 -5.97
C ASN A 62 -4.77 2.63 -6.71
N LYS A 63 -3.68 2.36 -7.45
CA LYS A 63 -2.94 3.34 -8.26
C LYS A 63 -2.22 4.43 -7.45
N LYS A 64 -2.19 4.37 -6.12
CA LYS A 64 -1.34 5.25 -5.32
C LYS A 64 0.13 4.93 -5.59
N ASN A 65 0.96 5.95 -5.64
CA ASN A 65 2.39 5.77 -5.84
C ASN A 65 3.05 5.27 -4.56
N LEU A 66 3.83 4.21 -4.68
CA LEU A 66 4.65 3.68 -3.60
C LEU A 66 6.00 4.42 -3.56
N TYR A 67 6.47 4.73 -2.36
CA TYR A 67 7.77 5.36 -2.14
C TYR A 67 8.50 4.71 -0.95
N SER A 68 9.84 4.84 -0.92
CA SER A 68 10.69 4.15 0.04
C SER A 68 11.11 5.02 1.24
N ASP A 69 10.97 6.33 1.16
CA ASP A 69 11.37 7.23 2.23
C ASP A 69 10.47 7.04 3.46
N SER A 70 11.06 6.61 4.57
CA SER A 70 10.31 6.35 5.80
C SER A 70 9.74 7.63 6.38
N PRO A 71 8.42 7.75 6.53
CA PRO A 71 7.80 8.88 7.22
C PRO A 71 8.04 8.80 8.74
N SER A 72 7.78 9.90 9.44
CA SER A 72 7.87 9.95 10.91
C SER A 72 6.73 9.22 11.63
N CYS A 73 5.69 8.78 10.91
CA CYS A 73 4.56 8.04 11.46
C CYS A 73 4.98 6.64 11.91
N GLY A 74 4.42 6.15 13.01
CA GLY A 74 4.60 4.77 13.44
C GLY A 74 3.59 3.83 12.79
N PHE A 75 4.05 2.62 12.42
CA PHE A 75 3.21 1.58 11.83
C PHE A 75 3.31 0.29 12.63
N SER A 76 2.20 -0.44 12.69
CA SER A 76 2.13 -1.76 13.32
C SER A 76 1.14 -2.63 12.56
N GLU A 77 1.46 -3.90 12.38
CA GLU A 77 0.52 -4.89 11.82
C GLU A 77 -0.70 -5.14 12.70
N ASN A 78 -0.67 -4.64 13.95
CA ASN A 78 -1.80 -4.66 14.87
C ASN A 78 -2.87 -3.60 14.52
N VAL A 79 -2.58 -2.65 13.65
CA VAL A 79 -3.52 -1.65 13.14
C VAL A 79 -3.43 -1.66 11.61
N ALA A 80 -4.16 -2.59 11.00
CA ALA A 80 -3.94 -2.89 9.60
C ALA A 80 -5.19 -3.40 8.88
N LEU A 81 -5.09 -3.42 7.55
CA LEU A 81 -6.00 -4.11 6.65
C LEU A 81 -5.22 -5.21 5.91
N ILE A 82 -5.75 -6.42 5.88
CA ILE A 82 -5.20 -7.52 5.09
C ILE A 82 -6.05 -7.70 3.83
N ALA A 83 -5.43 -7.63 2.69
CA ALA A 83 -6.07 -7.80 1.39
C ALA A 83 -5.16 -8.55 0.41
N GLY A 84 -5.62 -9.66 -0.14
CA GLY A 84 -4.89 -10.41 -1.17
C GLY A 84 -3.50 -10.92 -0.75
N GLY A 85 -3.29 -11.17 0.54
CA GLY A 85 -2.00 -11.60 1.08
C GLY A 85 -1.02 -10.48 1.39
N ASP A 86 -1.38 -9.22 1.16
CA ASP A 86 -0.62 -8.06 1.64
C ASP A 86 -1.25 -7.47 2.89
N THR A 87 -0.42 -6.89 3.75
CA THR A 87 -0.82 -6.18 4.96
C THR A 87 -0.54 -4.69 4.79
N TYR A 88 -1.59 -3.89 4.91
CA TYR A 88 -1.52 -2.43 4.84
C TYR A 88 -1.67 -1.84 6.24
N CYS A 89 -0.56 -1.44 6.85
CA CYS A 89 -0.57 -0.83 8.18
C CYS A 89 -1.04 0.62 8.09
N ILE A 90 -1.86 1.02 9.06
CA ILE A 90 -2.44 2.35 9.15
C ILE A 90 -1.77 3.07 10.33
N ALA A 91 -1.30 4.30 10.10
CA ALA A 91 -0.74 5.10 11.17
C ALA A 91 -1.82 5.47 12.21
N CYS A 92 -1.47 5.40 13.48
CA CYS A 92 -2.36 5.76 14.59
C CYS A 92 -2.57 7.27 14.76
N ASP A 93 -1.74 8.07 14.15
CA ASP A 93 -1.86 9.53 14.08
C ASP A 93 -2.63 9.98 12.81
N ASP A 94 -2.73 11.27 12.58
CA ASP A 94 -3.46 11.85 11.44
C ASP A 94 -2.64 11.97 10.16
N CYS A 95 -1.49 11.30 10.05
CA CYS A 95 -0.57 11.55 8.94
C CYS A 95 -1.08 11.09 7.55
N GLY A 96 -2.13 10.26 7.49
CA GLY A 96 -2.71 9.79 6.23
C GLY A 96 -1.81 8.87 5.41
N THR A 97 -0.71 8.41 5.99
CA THR A 97 0.23 7.49 5.34
C THR A 97 -0.09 6.05 5.72
N LEU A 98 0.08 5.16 4.75
CA LEU A 98 -0.02 3.71 4.94
C LEU A 98 1.30 3.04 4.57
N TYR A 99 1.55 1.89 5.16
CA TYR A 99 2.71 1.06 4.90
C TYR A 99 2.27 -0.31 4.35
N SER A 100 2.76 -0.67 3.17
CA SER A 100 2.59 -2.00 2.60
C SER A 100 3.75 -2.89 3.08
N VAL A 101 3.43 -3.94 3.82
CA VAL A 101 4.44 -4.84 4.40
C VAL A 101 5.14 -5.63 3.31
N ASN A 102 4.41 -6.15 2.31
CA ASN A 102 4.99 -6.97 1.25
C ASN A 102 5.92 -6.17 0.34
N GLU A 103 5.58 -4.91 0.04
CA GLU A 103 6.38 -4.05 -0.82
C GLU A 103 7.50 -3.33 -0.05
N ASP A 104 7.45 -3.32 1.29
CA ASP A 104 8.32 -2.52 2.16
C ASP A 104 8.36 -1.05 1.71
N LYS A 105 7.19 -0.49 1.46
CA LYS A 105 7.00 0.87 0.93
C LYS A 105 5.77 1.54 1.52
N TYR A 106 5.73 2.85 1.32
CA TYR A 106 4.68 3.72 1.84
C TYR A 106 3.87 4.35 0.71
N PHE A 107 2.63 4.74 1.02
CA PHE A 107 1.79 5.55 0.13
C PHE A 107 0.89 6.47 0.95
N ASN A 108 0.44 7.57 0.33
CA ASN A 108 -0.33 8.59 1.01
C ASN A 108 -1.76 8.63 0.48
N LEU A 109 -2.69 8.81 1.38
CA LEU A 109 -4.06 9.23 1.09
C LEU A 109 -4.14 10.76 1.11
N SER A 110 -5.09 11.32 0.34
CA SER A 110 -5.48 12.71 0.53
C SER A 110 -6.21 12.89 1.88
N ASP A 111 -6.31 14.09 2.38
CA ASP A 111 -7.00 14.39 3.64
C ASP A 111 -8.43 13.85 3.64
N LYS A 112 -9.14 14.03 2.53
CA LYS A 112 -10.51 13.52 2.35
C LYS A 112 -10.58 11.99 2.36
N GLU A 113 -9.64 11.31 1.71
CA GLU A 113 -9.57 9.85 1.70
C GLU A 113 -9.22 9.32 3.09
N ASN A 114 -8.28 9.96 3.79
CA ASN A 114 -7.91 9.61 5.15
C ASN A 114 -9.10 9.75 6.12
N GLU A 115 -9.84 10.85 6.03
CA GLU A 115 -11.06 11.05 6.82
C GLU A 115 -12.11 9.96 6.50
N THR A 116 -12.29 9.64 5.22
CA THR A 116 -13.22 8.60 4.78
C THR A 116 -12.82 7.24 5.32
N LEU A 117 -11.53 6.87 5.23
CA LEU A 117 -11.01 5.62 5.76
C LEU A 117 -11.22 5.50 7.27
N ARG A 118 -10.93 6.54 8.03
CA ARG A 118 -11.10 6.56 9.50
C ARG A 118 -12.57 6.41 9.90
N LYS A 119 -13.48 7.08 9.23
CA LYS A 119 -14.94 6.92 9.46
C LYS A 119 -15.39 5.50 9.13
N LEU A 120 -14.89 4.92 8.03
CA LEU A 120 -15.20 3.56 7.64
C LEU A 120 -14.67 2.56 8.68
N LEU A 121 -13.43 2.68 9.11
CA LEU A 121 -12.82 1.81 10.10
C LEU A 121 -13.48 1.94 11.49
N GLY A 122 -14.02 3.11 11.83
CA GLY A 122 -14.85 3.32 13.02
C GLY A 122 -16.04 2.38 13.11
N LYS A 123 -16.65 2.00 11.97
CA LYS A 123 -17.73 1.00 11.92
C LYS A 123 -17.24 -0.40 12.37
N TYR A 124 -15.95 -0.68 12.20
CA TYR A 124 -15.33 -1.95 12.59
C TYR A 124 -14.73 -1.92 13.99
N GLY A 125 -14.83 -0.79 14.69
CA GLY A 125 -14.40 -0.63 16.08
C GLY A 125 -13.01 -0.01 16.26
N PHE A 126 -12.40 0.48 15.19
CA PHE A 126 -11.14 1.23 15.28
C PHE A 126 -11.37 2.57 15.97
N THR A 127 -10.44 2.97 16.80
CA THR A 127 -10.40 4.30 17.42
C THR A 127 -9.11 5.02 17.04
N PHE A 128 -9.23 6.28 16.65
CA PHE A 128 -8.08 7.11 16.27
C PHE A 128 -8.15 8.46 17.03
N PRO A 129 -7.02 8.96 17.52
CA PRO A 129 -5.72 8.29 17.60
C PRO A 129 -5.81 7.00 18.43
N CYS A 130 -4.88 6.04 18.19
CA CYS A 130 -4.86 4.82 18.98
C CYS A 130 -4.44 5.12 20.42
N VAL A 131 -5.37 5.01 21.37
CA VAL A 131 -5.22 5.28 22.79
C VAL A 131 -5.82 4.15 23.62
#